data_c5e30207664f9fc870a8d9895089ddaa
#
_entry.id   c5e30207664f9fc870a8d9895089ddaa
#
_cell.length_a   1.000
_cell.length_b   1.000
_cell.length_c   1.000
_cell.angle_alpha   90.00
_cell.angle_beta   90.00
_cell.angle_gamma   90.00
#
_symmetry.space_group_name_H-M   'P 1'
#
loop_
_entity.id
_entity.type
_entity.pdbx_description
1 polymer ?
#
loop_
_entity_poly.entity_id
_entity_poly.type
_entity_poly.pdbx_seq_one_letter_code
_entity_poly.pdbx_strand_id
1 'polypeptide(L)'
;MKYRIDVIKKLLNTVYESELPHTTNIALMGVIKQEYSEYVDEYFVAYTKVLDELSLMKSNANGFGVVSSMNGTYSLFQTNVWLTYQGQEFIEKLNDDTIWKKIYVGGKEVSFNLLKQLAPSLLKQFIMGL
;
A
#
# COMPACT_ATOMS: atom_id res chain seq x y z
N MET A 1 -6.04 -1.26 14.39
CA MET A 1 -6.46 -1.74 13.07
C MET A 1 -5.42 -2.68 12.51
N LYS A 2 -5.85 -3.75 11.88
CA LYS A 2 -4.98 -4.64 11.13
C LYS A 2 -5.14 -4.38 9.65
N TYR A 3 -4.07 -4.58 8.89
CA TYR A 3 -4.05 -4.32 7.45
C TYR A 3 -4.07 -5.65 6.69
N ARG A 4 -4.81 -5.69 5.60
CA ARG A 4 -4.80 -6.86 4.73
C ARG A 4 -3.60 -6.76 3.79
N ILE A 5 -2.74 -7.76 3.83
CA ILE A 5 -1.52 -7.77 3.00
C ILE A 5 -1.86 -7.87 1.51
N ASP A 6 -2.97 -8.53 1.17
CA ASP A 6 -3.41 -8.62 -0.22
C ASP A 6 -3.87 -7.25 -0.77
N VAL A 7 -4.48 -6.41 0.07
CA VAL A 7 -4.85 -5.05 -0.32
C VAL A 7 -3.59 -4.20 -0.55
N ILE A 8 -2.61 -4.32 0.34
CA ILE A 8 -1.32 -3.62 0.18
C ILE A 8 -0.66 -4.03 -1.14
N LYS A 9 -0.64 -5.32 -1.44
CA LYS A 9 -0.09 -5.82 -2.71
C LYS A 9 -0.82 -5.22 -3.91
N LYS A 10 -2.15 -5.15 -3.88
CA LYS A 10 -2.94 -4.56 -4.96
C LYS A 10 -2.66 -3.08 -5.15
N LEU A 11 -2.54 -2.33 -4.04
CA LEU A 11 -2.22 -0.90 -4.11
C LEU A 11 -0.84 -0.67 -4.75
N LEU A 12 0.15 -1.42 -4.31
CA LEU A 12 1.50 -1.30 -4.86
C LEU A 12 1.54 -1.73 -6.33
N ASN A 13 0.84 -2.81 -6.69
CA ASN A 13 0.78 -3.27 -8.08
C ASN A 13 0.07 -2.27 -8.99
N THR A 14 -0.89 -1.51 -8.49
CA THR A 14 -1.58 -0.48 -9.27
C THR A 14 -0.57 0.53 -9.84
N VAL A 15 0.45 0.88 -9.06
CA VAL A 15 1.53 1.76 -9.53
C VAL A 15 2.56 0.98 -10.34
N TYR A 16 2.96 -0.19 -9.85
CA TYR A 16 4.01 -1.02 -10.46
C TYR A 16 3.67 -1.43 -11.90
N GLU A 17 2.40 -1.75 -12.15
CA GLU A 17 1.94 -2.21 -13.45
C GLU A 17 1.47 -1.08 -14.37
N SER A 18 1.52 0.17 -13.93
CA SER A 18 1.13 1.30 -14.77
C SER A 18 2.15 1.51 -15.90
N GLU A 19 1.70 2.08 -17.01
CA GLU A 19 2.57 2.35 -18.16
C GLU A 19 3.59 3.44 -17.86
N LEU A 20 3.25 4.36 -16.96
CA LEU A 20 4.15 5.42 -16.53
C LEU A 20 4.73 5.10 -15.16
N PRO A 21 5.83 5.76 -14.75
CA PRO A 21 6.40 5.56 -13.41
C PRO A 21 5.51 6.01 -12.27
N HIS A 22 4.34 6.54 -12.58
CA HIS A 22 3.36 7.01 -11.59
C HIS A 22 1.95 6.68 -12.05
N THR A 23 1.00 6.75 -11.12
CA THR A 23 -0.43 6.76 -11.42
C THR A 23 -1.09 7.84 -10.56
N THR A 24 -2.39 7.83 -10.43
CA THR A 24 -3.09 8.80 -9.60
C THR A 24 -3.65 8.14 -8.34
N ASN A 25 -3.91 8.96 -7.33
CA ASN A 25 -4.59 8.52 -6.13
C ASN A 25 -6.01 8.01 -6.41
N ILE A 26 -6.62 8.44 -7.50
CA ILE A 26 -7.94 7.96 -7.91
C ILE A 26 -7.89 6.46 -8.23
N ALA A 27 -6.81 6.01 -8.86
CA ALA A 27 -6.61 4.58 -9.13
C ALA A 27 -6.49 3.78 -7.83
N LEU A 28 -5.80 4.33 -6.83
CA LEU A 28 -5.70 3.69 -5.51
C LEU A 28 -7.06 3.63 -4.81
N MET A 29 -7.83 4.71 -4.89
CA MET A 29 -9.18 4.73 -4.33
C MET A 29 -10.06 3.66 -4.98
N GLY A 30 -9.88 3.41 -6.27
CA GLY A 30 -10.58 2.33 -6.98
C GLY A 30 -10.33 0.96 -6.36
N VAL A 31 -9.09 0.68 -5.96
CA VAL A 31 -8.75 -0.58 -5.28
C VAL A 31 -9.48 -0.67 -3.93
N ILE A 32 -9.45 0.41 -3.15
CA ILE A 32 -10.11 0.43 -1.84
C ILE A 32 -11.62 0.20 -1.99
N LYS A 33 -12.24 0.83 -2.98
CA LYS A 33 -13.69 0.68 -3.24
C LYS A 33 -14.06 -0.76 -3.63
N GLN A 34 -13.16 -1.47 -4.29
CA GLN A 34 -13.39 -2.88 -4.64
C GLN A 34 -13.30 -3.79 -3.42
N GLU A 35 -12.45 -3.45 -2.47
CA GLU A 35 -12.17 -4.30 -1.32
C GLU A 35 -13.03 -3.99 -0.09
N TYR A 36 -13.57 -2.79 -0.01
CA TYR A 36 -14.37 -2.35 1.13
C TYR A 36 -15.65 -1.69 0.65
N SER A 37 -16.79 -2.09 1.22
CA SER A 37 -18.10 -1.51 0.92
C SER A 37 -18.48 -0.38 1.86
N GLU A 38 -17.86 -0.31 3.04
CA GLU A 38 -18.11 0.69 4.07
C GLU A 38 -16.80 1.31 4.52
N TYR A 39 -16.88 2.54 5.03
CA TYR A 39 -15.73 3.26 5.57
C TYR A 39 -14.59 3.38 4.56
N VAL A 40 -14.94 3.56 3.28
CA VAL A 40 -13.98 3.58 2.17
C VAL A 40 -12.95 4.68 2.35
N ASP A 41 -13.39 5.88 2.71
CA ASP A 41 -12.50 7.02 2.90
C ASP A 41 -11.51 6.78 4.04
N GLU A 42 -12.02 6.24 5.14
CA GLU A 42 -11.19 5.94 6.32
C GLU A 42 -10.15 4.86 5.99
N TYR A 43 -10.53 3.84 5.24
CA TYR A 43 -9.59 2.81 4.80
C TYR A 43 -8.56 3.37 3.82
N PHE A 44 -8.98 4.23 2.90
CA PHE A 44 -8.05 4.87 1.99
C PHE A 44 -6.98 5.67 2.76
N VAL A 45 -7.42 6.48 3.72
CA VAL A 45 -6.51 7.26 4.57
C VAL A 45 -5.55 6.34 5.32
N ALA A 46 -6.07 5.28 5.93
CA ALA A 46 -5.26 4.36 6.72
C ALA A 46 -4.20 3.66 5.88
N TYR A 47 -4.58 3.11 4.72
CA TYR A 47 -3.65 2.40 3.85
C TYR A 47 -2.60 3.31 3.24
N THR A 48 -3.00 4.48 2.73
CA THR A 48 -2.04 5.41 2.14
C THR A 48 -1.06 5.95 3.18
N LYS A 49 -1.54 6.18 4.39
CA LYS A 49 -0.68 6.62 5.50
C LYS A 49 0.38 5.57 5.82
N VAL A 50 0.01 4.30 5.86
CA VAL A 50 0.95 3.20 6.11
C VAL A 50 2.00 3.12 5.00
N LEU A 51 1.55 3.19 3.75
CA LEU A 51 2.47 3.15 2.60
C LEU A 51 3.46 4.31 2.64
N ASP A 52 3.01 5.48 3.04
CA ASP A 52 3.87 6.66 3.20
C ASP A 52 4.85 6.49 4.37
N GLU A 53 4.36 6.07 5.52
CA GLU A 53 5.19 5.90 6.73
C GLU A 53 6.25 4.82 6.56
N LEU A 54 5.94 3.77 5.80
CA LEU A 54 6.91 2.73 5.48
C LEU A 54 7.82 3.10 4.32
N SER A 55 7.68 4.29 3.77
CA SER A 55 8.44 4.79 2.63
C SER A 55 8.34 3.89 1.39
N LEU A 56 7.16 3.33 1.16
CA LEU A 56 6.92 2.46 0.00
C LEU A 56 6.32 3.23 -1.16
N MET A 57 5.57 4.29 -0.88
CA MET A 57 4.87 5.08 -1.88
C MET A 57 4.87 6.54 -1.46
N LYS A 58 4.96 7.44 -2.44
CA LYS A 58 4.93 8.88 -2.23
C LYS A 58 3.93 9.53 -3.18
N SER A 59 3.53 10.75 -2.84
CA SER A 59 2.63 11.54 -3.67
C SER A 59 3.11 12.99 -3.72
N ASN A 60 2.67 13.71 -4.77
CA ASN A 60 2.96 15.14 -4.90
C ASN A 60 2.27 15.97 -3.82
N ALA A 61 1.18 15.46 -3.25
CA ALA A 61 0.40 16.17 -2.24
C ALA A 61 0.51 15.47 -0.90
N ASN A 62 0.53 16.22 0.17
CA ASN A 62 0.48 15.67 1.51
C ASN A 62 -0.82 14.87 1.69
N GLY A 63 -0.74 13.74 2.40
CA GLY A 63 -1.92 12.93 2.67
C GLY A 63 -2.55 12.29 1.43
N PHE A 64 -1.78 12.14 0.34
CA PHE A 64 -2.26 11.51 -0.89
C PHE A 64 -3.51 12.20 -1.46
N GLY A 65 -3.60 13.52 -1.29
CA GLY A 65 -4.69 14.30 -1.85
C GLY A 65 -5.97 14.29 -1.02
N VAL A 66 -5.95 13.71 0.17
CA VAL A 66 -7.11 13.70 1.06
C VAL A 66 -7.16 14.99 1.87
N VAL A 67 -8.33 15.63 1.87
CA VAL A 67 -8.60 16.80 2.69
C VAL A 67 -9.77 16.48 3.59
N SER A 68 -9.58 16.60 4.90
CA SER A 68 -10.67 16.42 5.85
C SER A 68 -11.33 17.75 6.16
N SER A 69 -12.65 17.75 6.26
CA SER A 69 -13.40 18.94 6.65
C SER A 69 -13.75 18.90 8.12
N MET A 70 -14.20 20.04 8.64
CA MET A 70 -14.52 20.18 10.08
C MET A 70 -15.69 19.28 10.51
N ASN A 71 -16.54 18.87 9.58
CA ASN A 71 -17.69 18.00 9.89
C ASN A 71 -17.35 16.50 9.75
N GLY A 72 -16.07 16.15 9.60
CA GLY A 72 -15.65 14.75 9.55
C GLY A 72 -15.74 14.11 8.17
N THR A 73 -16.12 14.86 7.15
CA THR A 73 -16.13 14.33 5.78
C THR A 73 -14.77 14.50 5.13
N TYR A 74 -14.49 13.68 4.10
CA TYR A 74 -13.26 13.71 3.34
C TYR A 74 -13.54 14.12 1.91
N SER A 75 -12.62 14.89 1.34
CA SER A 75 -12.57 15.18 -0.10
C SER A 75 -11.26 14.66 -0.66
N LEU A 76 -11.29 14.26 -1.92
CA LEU A 76 -10.11 13.76 -2.61
C LEU A 76 -9.87 14.63 -3.85
N PHE A 77 -8.69 15.27 -3.93
CA PHE A 77 -8.28 15.92 -5.16
C PHE A 77 -7.21 15.09 -5.85
N GLN A 78 -7.21 15.09 -7.17
CA GLN A 78 -6.33 14.24 -7.96
C GLN A 78 -4.87 14.67 -7.78
N THR A 79 -4.00 13.70 -7.51
CA THR A 79 -2.56 13.91 -7.43
C THR A 79 -1.85 12.66 -7.92
N ASN A 80 -0.61 12.82 -8.35
CA ASN A 80 0.22 11.69 -8.77
C ASN A 80 0.82 10.97 -7.58
N VAL A 81 0.91 9.65 -7.70
CA VAL A 81 1.54 8.78 -6.71
C VAL A 81 2.56 7.90 -7.43
N TRP A 82 3.64 7.55 -6.75
CA TRP A 82 4.69 6.70 -7.32
C TRP A 82 5.32 5.84 -6.24
N LEU A 83 5.94 4.74 -6.66
CA LEU A 83 6.69 3.88 -5.75
C LEU A 83 8.06 4.49 -5.46
N THR A 84 8.49 4.37 -4.22
CA THR A 84 9.87 4.63 -3.85
C THR A 84 10.73 3.45 -4.31
N TYR A 85 12.04 3.58 -4.21
CA TYR A 85 12.95 2.47 -4.46
C TYR A 85 12.62 1.26 -3.57
N GLN A 86 12.34 1.51 -2.29
CA GLN A 86 11.95 0.45 -1.36
C GLN A 86 10.61 -0.17 -1.74
N GLY A 87 9.65 0.65 -2.17
CA GLY A 87 8.35 0.16 -2.63
C GLY A 87 8.47 -0.71 -3.86
N GLN A 88 9.34 -0.32 -4.79
CA GLN A 88 9.62 -1.12 -5.99
C GLN A 88 10.16 -2.50 -5.62
N GLU A 89 11.17 -2.55 -4.75
CA GLU A 89 11.75 -3.80 -4.29
C GLU A 89 10.73 -4.65 -3.53
N PHE A 90 9.94 -4.01 -2.68
CA PHE A 90 8.97 -4.71 -1.86
C PHE A 90 7.90 -5.38 -2.73
N ILE A 91 7.34 -4.66 -3.70
CA ILE A 91 6.31 -5.25 -4.57
C ILE A 91 6.87 -6.35 -5.48
N GLU A 92 8.11 -6.20 -5.93
CA GLU A 92 8.75 -7.25 -6.70
C GLU A 92 8.89 -8.53 -5.89
N LYS A 93 9.19 -8.42 -4.60
CA LYS A 93 9.22 -9.60 -3.70
C LYS A 93 7.83 -10.16 -3.46
N LEU A 94 6.83 -9.32 -3.23
CA LEU A 94 5.45 -9.79 -3.04
C LEU A 94 4.90 -10.47 -4.29
N ASN A 95 5.38 -10.09 -5.47
CA ASN A 95 4.96 -10.70 -6.74
C ASN A 95 5.66 -12.03 -7.01
N ASP A 96 6.67 -12.39 -6.24
CA ASP A 96 7.27 -13.72 -6.32
C ASP A 96 6.33 -14.73 -5.67
N ASP A 97 5.93 -15.74 -6.43
CA ASP A 97 4.93 -16.71 -5.97
C ASP A 97 5.38 -17.49 -4.73
N THR A 98 6.64 -17.84 -4.65
CA THR A 98 7.18 -18.59 -3.52
C THR A 98 7.15 -17.74 -2.26
N ILE A 99 7.58 -16.49 -2.36
CA ILE A 99 7.57 -15.54 -1.24
C ILE A 99 6.13 -15.25 -0.82
N TRP A 100 5.26 -14.99 -1.79
CA TRP A 100 3.86 -14.67 -1.50
C TRP A 100 3.15 -15.79 -0.75
N LYS A 101 3.36 -17.04 -1.17
CA LYS A 101 2.76 -18.19 -0.50
C LYS A 101 3.19 -18.28 0.97
N LYS A 102 4.45 -18.00 1.25
CA LYS A 102 4.95 -18.03 2.63
C LYS A 102 4.35 -16.93 3.49
N ILE A 103 4.20 -15.73 2.93
CA ILE A 103 3.62 -14.60 3.64
C ILE A 103 2.12 -14.81 3.86
N TYR A 104 1.41 -15.25 2.83
CA TYR A 104 -0.05 -15.34 2.85
C TYR A 104 -0.55 -16.45 3.77
N VAL A 105 0.21 -17.54 3.91
CA VAL A 105 -0.13 -18.63 4.83
C VAL A 105 -0.13 -18.15 6.29
N GLY A 106 0.68 -17.15 6.62
CA GLY A 106 0.71 -16.56 7.96
C GLY A 106 -0.49 -15.70 8.30
N GLY A 107 -1.40 -15.45 7.34
CA GLY A 107 -2.62 -14.70 7.57
C GLY A 107 -2.78 -13.52 6.62
N LYS A 108 -4.04 -13.20 6.34
CA LYS A 108 -4.39 -12.08 5.44
C LYS A 108 -4.17 -10.73 6.10
N GLU A 109 -4.34 -10.67 7.42
CA GLU A 109 -4.29 -9.42 8.16
C GLU A 109 -3.02 -9.34 8.99
N VAL A 110 -2.35 -8.20 8.92
CA VAL A 110 -1.10 -7.96 9.65
C VAL A 110 -1.21 -6.63 10.40
N SER A 111 -0.54 -6.55 11.55
CA SER A 111 -0.44 -5.31 12.31
C SER A 111 0.55 -4.37 11.64
N PHE A 112 0.47 -3.08 11.99
CA PHE A 112 1.44 -2.10 11.53
C PHE A 112 2.87 -2.49 11.94
N ASN A 113 3.04 -2.99 13.17
CA ASN A 113 4.36 -3.41 13.63
C ASN A 113 4.93 -4.54 12.80
N LEU A 114 4.10 -5.50 12.42
CA LEU A 114 4.53 -6.61 11.57
C LEU A 114 4.90 -6.12 10.17
N LEU A 115 4.11 -5.22 9.58
CA LEU A 115 4.43 -4.61 8.31
C LEU A 115 5.76 -3.85 8.35
N LYS A 116 5.98 -3.11 9.42
CA LYS A 116 7.20 -2.36 9.63
C LYS A 116 8.44 -3.27 9.67
N GLN A 117 8.28 -4.48 10.17
CA GLN A 117 9.32 -5.48 10.18
C GLN A 117 9.45 -6.20 8.84
N LEU A 118 8.33 -6.47 8.16
CA LEU A 118 8.31 -7.19 6.89
C LEU A 118 9.02 -6.43 5.77
N ALA A 119 8.77 -5.14 5.65
CA ALA A 119 9.27 -4.37 4.52
C ALA A 119 10.81 -4.43 4.39
N PRO A 120 11.61 -4.17 5.44
CA PRO A 120 13.05 -4.32 5.33
C PRO A 120 13.53 -5.76 5.48
N SER A 121 12.88 -6.59 6.29
CA SER A 121 13.38 -7.94 6.58
C SER A 121 13.06 -8.94 5.48
N LEU A 122 12.07 -8.70 4.66
CA LEU A 122 11.79 -9.56 3.51
C LEU A 122 13.01 -9.69 2.62
N LEU A 123 13.69 -8.58 2.37
CA LEU A 123 14.89 -8.60 1.53
C LEU A 123 15.99 -9.44 2.15
N LYS A 124 16.24 -9.30 3.44
CA LYS A 124 17.28 -10.06 4.13
C LYS A 124 16.91 -11.53 4.30
N GLN A 125 15.71 -11.78 4.79
CA GLN A 125 15.30 -13.14 5.18
C GLN A 125 15.12 -14.04 3.97
N PHE A 126 14.51 -13.54 2.89
CA PHE A 126 14.25 -14.35 1.70
C PHE A 126 15.43 -14.41 0.74
N ILE A 127 16.39 -13.51 0.85
CA ILE A 127 17.61 -13.56 0.02
C ILE A 127 18.69 -14.37 0.72
N MET A 128 18.84 -14.21 2.04
CA MET A 128 19.95 -14.79 2.79
C MET A 128 19.58 -16.03 3.61
N GLY A 129 18.35 -16.13 4.08
CA GLY A 129 17.92 -17.14 5.00
C GLY A 129 17.15 -18.29 4.38
N LEU A 130 16.88 -18.19 3.13
CA LEU A 130 16.15 -19.20 2.40
C LEU A 130 16.89 -19.60 1.15
#